data_9d26ebc6ff1a0a86067b21c28a19f4f5
#
_entry.id   9d26ebc6ff1a0a86067b21c28a19f4f5
#
_cell.length_a   1.000
_cell.length_b   1.000
_cell.length_c   1.000
_cell.angle_alpha   90.00
_cell.angle_beta   90.00
_cell.angle_gamma   90.00
#
_symmetry.space_group_name_H-M   'P 1'
#
loop_
_entity.id
_entity.type
_entity.pdbx_description
1 polymer ?
#
loop_
_entity_poly.entity_id
_entity_poly.type
_entity_poly.pdbx_seq_one_letter_code
_entity_poly.pdbx_strand_id
1 'polypeptide(L)'
;MKAFKDKAGRRDSTFRFISIFIGIFVNVILSYISYRTGLPLYLDTIGTIGVAAVGGLLPGIITAVLTNTFCMLYNGSTIYFCAVNAIIAIWTAWFSREKSFNKIKDALIFVLGAGAISGLLSAVIQWGLLGGPQNETINTLISSVGGENDVKTIFTFIIINICFNIFDKGISFGITLMLLRFIPGKILNIIKNGGWRQRPLSSSEMKDLNILGKESRFSLQKRMMFMLLVVSLTLVIITGLVGVRLNFNNAIEEKKENAQHAAEFAAKVVDPEKNRVFYQSGGGSSGV
;
A
#
# COMPACT_ATOMS: atom_id res chain seq x y z
N MET A 1 -39.72 -16.34 -15.56
CA MET A 1 -38.30 -16.58 -15.87
C MET A 1 -37.40 -15.36 -15.62
N LYS A 2 -37.78 -14.10 -15.96
CA LYS A 2 -37.01 -12.87 -15.63
C LYS A 2 -36.81 -12.65 -14.12
N ALA A 3 -37.83 -12.81 -13.28
CA ALA A 3 -37.75 -12.60 -11.83
C ALA A 3 -36.81 -13.57 -11.10
N PHE A 4 -36.61 -14.79 -11.61
CA PHE A 4 -35.66 -15.76 -11.06
C PHE A 4 -34.21 -15.42 -11.42
N LYS A 5 -33.97 -14.88 -12.63
CA LYS A 5 -32.67 -14.36 -13.07
C LYS A 5 -32.23 -13.12 -12.26
N ASP A 6 -33.17 -12.23 -11.94
CA ASP A 6 -32.89 -11.03 -11.14
C ASP A 6 -32.52 -11.38 -9.68
N LYS A 7 -33.18 -12.38 -9.07
CA LYS A 7 -32.84 -12.85 -7.72
C LYS A 7 -31.45 -13.51 -7.67
N ALA A 8 -31.07 -14.30 -8.67
CA ALA A 8 -29.76 -14.93 -8.75
C ALA A 8 -28.65 -13.91 -8.92
N GLY A 9 -28.80 -12.96 -9.84
CA GLY A 9 -27.82 -11.89 -10.08
C GLY A 9 -27.63 -10.95 -8.88
N ARG A 10 -28.74 -10.66 -8.15
CA ARG A 10 -28.70 -9.85 -6.93
C ARG A 10 -27.95 -10.58 -5.80
N ARG A 11 -28.15 -11.90 -5.65
CA ARG A 11 -27.44 -12.71 -4.66
C ARG A 11 -25.93 -12.80 -4.95
N ASP A 12 -25.55 -12.94 -6.20
CA ASP A 12 -24.14 -13.02 -6.61
C ASP A 12 -23.41 -11.69 -6.37
N SER A 13 -24.06 -10.57 -6.58
CA SER A 13 -23.55 -9.24 -6.25
C SER A 13 -23.36 -9.08 -4.74
N THR A 14 -24.30 -9.54 -3.93
CA THR A 14 -24.22 -9.44 -2.46
C THR A 14 -23.00 -10.19 -1.90
N PHE A 15 -22.75 -11.43 -2.35
CA PHE A 15 -21.57 -12.19 -1.88
C PHE A 15 -20.24 -11.52 -2.22
N ARG A 16 -20.17 -10.80 -3.32
CA ARG A 16 -18.97 -10.02 -3.69
C ARG A 16 -18.75 -8.82 -2.79
N PHE A 17 -19.81 -8.04 -2.53
CA PHE A 17 -19.72 -6.96 -1.58
C PHE A 17 -19.28 -7.47 -0.21
N ILE A 18 -19.87 -8.55 0.28
CA ILE A 18 -19.47 -9.19 1.54
C ILE A 18 -18.00 -9.60 1.50
N SER A 19 -17.51 -10.18 0.40
CA SER A 19 -16.09 -10.57 0.30
C SER A 19 -15.12 -9.37 0.37
N ILE A 20 -15.49 -8.22 -0.22
CA ILE A 20 -14.72 -6.97 -0.12
C ILE A 20 -14.66 -6.53 1.34
N PHE A 21 -15.78 -6.47 2.05
CA PHE A 21 -15.82 -6.06 3.45
C PHE A 21 -15.00 -6.99 4.36
N ILE A 22 -15.13 -8.31 4.17
CA ILE A 22 -14.33 -9.29 4.92
C ILE A 22 -12.84 -9.10 4.60
N GLY A 23 -12.48 -8.89 3.33
CA GLY A 23 -11.10 -8.64 2.93
C GLY A 23 -10.50 -7.39 3.57
N ILE A 24 -11.25 -6.29 3.60
CA ILE A 24 -10.85 -5.04 4.28
C ILE A 24 -10.66 -5.30 5.78
N PHE A 25 -11.63 -5.95 6.41
CA PHE A 25 -11.61 -6.23 7.85
C PHE A 25 -10.38 -7.06 8.25
N VAL A 26 -10.09 -8.13 7.52
CA VAL A 26 -8.90 -8.97 7.75
C VAL A 26 -7.62 -8.15 7.60
N ASN A 27 -7.50 -7.38 6.54
CA ASN A 27 -6.33 -6.54 6.30
C ASN A 27 -6.11 -5.51 7.41
N VAL A 28 -7.16 -4.76 7.78
CA VAL A 28 -7.07 -3.70 8.80
C VAL A 28 -6.68 -4.27 10.15
N ILE A 29 -7.28 -5.41 10.57
CA ILE A 29 -6.93 -6.04 11.85
C ILE A 29 -5.49 -6.53 11.86
N LEU A 30 -5.06 -7.26 10.83
CA LEU A 30 -3.72 -7.83 10.80
C LEU A 30 -2.65 -6.76 10.66
N SER A 31 -2.90 -5.72 9.86
CA SER A 31 -2.03 -4.57 9.76
C SER A 31 -1.96 -3.78 11.07
N TYR A 32 -3.08 -3.61 11.78
CA TYR A 32 -3.10 -2.97 13.10
C TYR A 32 -2.29 -3.77 14.13
N ILE A 33 -2.44 -5.09 14.16
CA ILE A 33 -1.65 -5.97 15.04
C ILE A 33 -0.16 -5.83 14.72
N SER A 34 0.21 -5.88 13.44
CA SER A 34 1.60 -5.71 13.01
C SER A 34 2.17 -4.36 13.42
N TYR A 35 1.41 -3.28 13.22
CA TYR A 35 1.78 -1.93 13.64
C TYR A 35 2.00 -1.83 15.16
N ARG A 36 1.09 -2.39 15.95
CA ARG A 36 1.15 -2.34 17.44
C ARG A 36 2.28 -3.19 18.02
N THR A 37 2.66 -4.26 17.35
CA THR A 37 3.74 -5.16 17.78
C THR A 37 5.12 -4.74 17.25
N GLY A 38 5.20 -3.71 16.40
CA GLY A 38 6.45 -3.27 15.79
C GLY A 38 7.06 -4.27 14.80
N LEU A 39 6.28 -5.24 14.31
CA LEU A 39 6.76 -6.22 13.34
C LEU A 39 7.15 -5.51 12.03
N PRO A 40 8.27 -5.89 11.39
CA PRO A 40 8.67 -5.36 10.09
C PRO A 40 7.89 -5.98 8.93
N LEU A 41 6.60 -6.23 9.13
CA LEU A 41 5.64 -6.81 8.19
C LEU A 41 4.41 -5.91 8.11
N TYR A 42 3.83 -5.78 6.93
CA TYR A 42 2.66 -4.91 6.74
C TYR A 42 1.36 -5.65 6.92
N LEU A 43 1.26 -6.92 6.46
CA LEU A 43 0.10 -7.83 6.54
C LEU A 43 -1.22 -7.20 6.06
N ASP A 44 -1.15 -6.16 5.26
CA ASP A 44 -2.26 -5.34 4.78
C ASP A 44 -2.83 -5.80 3.42
N THR A 45 -2.30 -6.91 2.87
CA THR A 45 -2.65 -7.40 1.53
C THR A 45 -3.30 -8.79 1.52
N ILE A 46 -3.48 -9.43 2.66
CA ILE A 46 -4.05 -10.79 2.78
C ILE A 46 -5.44 -10.84 2.17
N GLY A 47 -6.34 -9.97 2.62
CA GLY A 47 -7.70 -9.85 2.08
C GLY A 47 -7.70 -9.36 0.63
N THR A 48 -6.78 -8.45 0.27
CA THR A 48 -6.62 -7.95 -1.10
C THR A 48 -6.26 -9.09 -2.06
N ILE A 49 -5.28 -9.93 -1.71
CA ILE A 49 -4.89 -11.10 -2.51
C ILE A 49 -6.06 -12.08 -2.61
N GLY A 50 -6.74 -12.37 -1.49
CA GLY A 50 -7.88 -13.29 -1.47
C GLY A 50 -9.04 -12.82 -2.35
N VAL A 51 -9.45 -11.56 -2.18
CA VAL A 51 -10.56 -10.97 -2.95
C VAL A 51 -10.18 -10.82 -4.44
N ALA A 52 -8.95 -10.39 -4.75
CA ALA A 52 -8.50 -10.28 -6.14
C ALA A 52 -8.41 -11.64 -6.86
N ALA A 53 -7.94 -12.69 -6.15
CA ALA A 53 -7.83 -14.03 -6.70
C ALA A 53 -9.20 -14.66 -7.02
N VAL A 54 -10.21 -14.39 -6.20
CA VAL A 54 -11.55 -15.00 -6.31
C VAL A 54 -12.54 -14.08 -7.02
N GLY A 55 -12.60 -12.81 -6.61
CA GLY A 55 -13.54 -11.81 -7.12
C GLY A 55 -13.06 -11.09 -8.38
N GLY A 56 -11.75 -11.14 -8.67
CA GLY A 56 -11.13 -10.50 -9.83
C GLY A 56 -10.62 -9.09 -9.55
N LEU A 57 -10.27 -8.40 -10.63
CA LEU A 57 -9.53 -7.14 -10.60
C LEU A 57 -10.21 -6.03 -9.79
N LEU A 58 -11.45 -5.68 -10.13
CA LEU A 58 -12.13 -4.53 -9.54
C LEU A 58 -12.41 -4.70 -8.04
N PRO A 59 -12.98 -5.83 -7.57
CA PRO A 59 -13.12 -6.08 -6.12
C PRO A 59 -11.78 -6.03 -5.37
N GLY A 60 -10.70 -6.56 -5.96
CA GLY A 60 -9.36 -6.52 -5.38
C GLY A 60 -8.84 -5.09 -5.21
N ILE A 61 -8.97 -4.25 -6.23
CA ILE A 61 -8.56 -2.83 -6.16
C ILE A 61 -9.37 -2.08 -5.11
N ILE A 62 -10.69 -2.26 -5.07
CA ILE A 62 -11.55 -1.61 -4.07
C ILE A 62 -11.11 -2.02 -2.67
N THR A 63 -10.85 -3.32 -2.44
CA THR A 63 -10.35 -3.82 -1.16
C THR A 63 -9.01 -3.17 -0.79
N ALA A 64 -8.06 -3.08 -1.72
CA ALA A 64 -6.75 -2.49 -1.51
C ALA A 64 -6.85 -1.01 -1.10
N VAL A 65 -7.60 -0.21 -1.87
CA VAL A 65 -7.75 1.23 -1.64
C VAL A 65 -8.44 1.49 -0.30
N LEU A 66 -9.57 0.84 -0.03
CA LEU A 66 -10.30 1.04 1.22
C LEU A 66 -9.51 0.53 2.43
N THR A 67 -8.74 -0.56 2.32
CA THR A 67 -7.85 -1.01 3.39
C THR A 67 -6.90 0.10 3.82
N ASN A 68 -6.15 0.71 2.89
CA ASN A 68 -5.18 1.75 3.23
C ASN A 68 -5.85 3.02 3.74
N THR A 69 -7.05 3.35 3.24
CA THR A 69 -7.86 4.46 3.76
C THR A 69 -8.25 4.23 5.23
N PHE A 70 -8.64 3.01 5.61
CA PHE A 70 -8.93 2.70 7.00
C PHE A 70 -7.67 2.60 7.87
N CYS A 71 -6.59 2.04 7.35
CA CYS A 71 -5.31 1.96 8.06
C CYS A 71 -4.72 3.35 8.36
N MET A 72 -5.03 4.36 7.54
CA MET A 72 -4.64 5.76 7.78
C MET A 72 -5.12 6.29 9.13
N LEU A 73 -6.20 5.74 9.71
CA LEU A 73 -6.72 6.18 11.01
C LEU A 73 -5.74 5.95 12.18
N TYR A 74 -4.84 4.96 12.07
CA TYR A 74 -3.84 4.68 13.09
C TYR A 74 -2.40 4.89 12.60
N ASN A 75 -2.18 4.90 11.31
CA ASN A 75 -0.88 5.18 10.70
C ASN A 75 -1.07 6.01 9.42
N GLY A 76 -0.92 7.32 9.52
CA GLY A 76 -1.16 8.27 8.43
C GLY A 76 -0.35 7.98 7.17
N SER A 77 0.84 7.38 7.28
CA SER A 77 1.69 7.07 6.14
C SER A 77 1.14 5.96 5.23
N THR A 78 0.19 5.13 5.71
CA THR A 78 -0.36 4.02 4.92
C THR A 78 -1.09 4.46 3.66
N ILE A 79 -1.60 5.69 3.61
CA ILE A 79 -2.29 6.22 2.43
C ILE A 79 -1.37 6.27 1.19
N TYR A 80 -0.08 6.54 1.39
CA TYR A 80 0.89 6.60 0.29
C TYR A 80 1.10 5.23 -0.38
N PHE A 81 0.87 4.15 0.34
CA PHE A 81 1.00 2.77 -0.16
C PHE A 81 -0.28 2.24 -0.84
N CYS A 82 -1.33 3.08 -0.96
CA CYS A 82 -2.58 2.72 -1.60
C CYS A 82 -2.39 2.21 -3.05
N ALA A 83 -1.53 2.90 -3.80
CA ALA A 83 -1.18 2.53 -5.17
C ALA A 83 -0.41 1.19 -5.24
N VAL A 84 0.50 0.95 -4.29
CA VAL A 84 1.26 -0.30 -4.21
C VAL A 84 0.30 -1.48 -4.01
N ASN A 85 -0.62 -1.37 -3.06
CA ASN A 85 -1.61 -2.41 -2.77
C ASN A 85 -2.61 -2.60 -3.93
N ALA A 86 -2.98 -1.54 -4.66
CA ALA A 86 -3.76 -1.65 -5.89
C ALA A 86 -3.01 -2.41 -6.99
N ILE A 87 -1.69 -2.18 -7.15
CA ILE A 87 -0.85 -2.93 -8.10
C ILE A 87 -0.76 -4.40 -7.71
N ILE A 88 -0.65 -4.73 -6.41
CA ILE A 88 -0.70 -6.11 -5.93
C ILE A 88 -2.04 -6.77 -6.26
N ALA A 89 -3.17 -6.04 -6.15
CA ALA A 89 -4.47 -6.55 -6.58
C ALA A 89 -4.51 -6.86 -8.08
N ILE A 90 -3.94 -5.98 -8.92
CA ILE A 90 -3.83 -6.16 -10.37
C ILE A 90 -2.97 -7.39 -10.69
N TRP A 91 -1.78 -7.49 -10.06
CA TRP A 91 -0.87 -8.63 -10.20
C TRP A 91 -1.57 -9.94 -9.82
N THR A 92 -2.27 -9.96 -8.69
CA THR A 92 -2.99 -11.14 -8.20
C THR A 92 -4.11 -11.55 -9.16
N ALA A 93 -4.92 -10.60 -9.61
CA ALA A 93 -6.04 -10.87 -10.51
C ALA A 93 -5.56 -11.37 -11.88
N TRP A 94 -4.45 -10.84 -12.40
CA TRP A 94 -3.84 -11.32 -13.62
C TRP A 94 -3.25 -12.72 -13.42
N PHE A 95 -2.45 -12.91 -12.38
CA PHE A 95 -1.78 -14.18 -12.11
C PHE A 95 -2.78 -15.32 -11.88
N SER A 96 -3.86 -15.08 -11.14
CA SER A 96 -4.91 -16.08 -10.87
C SER A 96 -5.70 -16.52 -12.12
N ARG A 97 -5.61 -15.79 -13.23
CA ARG A 97 -6.22 -16.15 -14.52
C ARG A 97 -5.31 -17.06 -15.34
N GLU A 98 -4.02 -16.77 -15.36
CA GLU A 98 -3.03 -17.42 -16.22
C GLU A 98 -2.39 -18.64 -15.55
N LYS A 99 -2.30 -18.64 -14.22
CA LYS A 99 -1.55 -19.61 -13.44
C LYS A 99 -2.37 -20.20 -12.30
N SER A 100 -1.90 -21.33 -11.77
CA SER A 100 -2.57 -22.02 -10.66
C SER A 100 -1.75 -21.87 -9.39
N PHE A 101 -2.37 -21.34 -8.34
CA PHE A 101 -1.75 -21.25 -7.01
C PHE A 101 -1.49 -22.61 -6.34
N ASN A 102 -2.02 -23.70 -6.89
CA ASN A 102 -1.76 -25.05 -6.38
C ASN A 102 -0.37 -25.58 -6.74
N LYS A 103 0.28 -25.01 -7.76
CA LYS A 103 1.63 -25.40 -8.17
C LYS A 103 2.65 -24.56 -7.42
N ILE A 104 3.57 -25.21 -6.73
CA ILE A 104 4.59 -24.53 -5.91
C ILE A 104 5.45 -23.55 -6.71
N LYS A 105 5.79 -23.91 -7.97
CA LYS A 105 6.54 -23.02 -8.87
C LYS A 105 5.78 -21.73 -9.17
N ASP A 106 4.48 -21.84 -9.48
CA ASP A 106 3.65 -20.67 -9.76
C ASP A 106 3.46 -19.80 -8.49
N ALA A 107 3.28 -20.43 -7.33
CA ALA A 107 3.21 -19.75 -6.03
C ALA A 107 4.50 -18.96 -5.73
N LEU A 108 5.67 -19.56 -5.95
CA LEU A 108 6.95 -18.89 -5.77
C LEU A 108 7.12 -17.70 -6.72
N ILE A 109 6.79 -17.86 -8.00
CA ILE A 109 6.83 -16.75 -8.98
C ILE A 109 5.88 -15.64 -8.58
N PHE A 110 4.69 -15.98 -8.08
CA PHE A 110 3.73 -15.00 -7.58
C PHE A 110 4.31 -14.17 -6.42
N VAL A 111 4.85 -14.85 -5.40
CA VAL A 111 5.38 -14.21 -4.18
C VAL A 111 6.60 -13.36 -4.51
N LEU A 112 7.55 -13.88 -5.29
CA LEU A 112 8.75 -13.14 -5.68
C LEU A 112 8.39 -11.89 -6.51
N GLY A 113 7.48 -12.02 -7.47
CA GLY A 113 7.03 -10.90 -8.29
C GLY A 113 6.28 -9.85 -7.46
N ALA A 114 5.32 -10.29 -6.64
CA ALA A 114 4.57 -9.38 -5.75
C ALA A 114 5.49 -8.67 -4.75
N GLY A 115 6.43 -9.41 -4.14
CA GLY A 115 7.40 -8.85 -3.18
C GLY A 115 8.38 -7.88 -3.82
N ALA A 116 8.91 -8.21 -5.01
CA ALA A 116 9.81 -7.31 -5.73
C ALA A 116 9.11 -6.01 -6.16
N ILE A 117 7.90 -6.11 -6.72
CA ILE A 117 7.11 -4.95 -7.13
C ILE A 117 6.78 -4.08 -5.92
N SER A 118 6.24 -4.68 -4.85
CA SER A 118 5.89 -3.90 -3.65
C SER A 118 7.12 -3.33 -2.96
N GLY A 119 8.22 -4.07 -2.87
CA GLY A 119 9.45 -3.62 -2.24
C GLY A 119 10.10 -2.44 -2.96
N LEU A 120 10.18 -2.50 -4.30
CA LEU A 120 10.70 -1.39 -5.11
C LEU A 120 9.83 -0.14 -4.97
N LEU A 121 8.52 -0.28 -5.15
CA LEU A 121 7.60 0.87 -5.06
C LEU A 121 7.56 1.45 -3.65
N SER A 122 7.56 0.59 -2.62
CA SER A 122 7.61 1.04 -1.24
C SER A 122 8.92 1.75 -0.91
N ALA A 123 10.05 1.29 -1.45
CA ALA A 123 11.33 1.98 -1.26
C ALA A 123 11.32 3.39 -1.88
N VAL A 124 10.79 3.52 -3.10
CA VAL A 124 10.65 4.83 -3.76
C VAL A 124 9.75 5.77 -2.96
N ILE A 125 8.61 5.27 -2.45
CA ILE A 125 7.68 6.07 -1.64
C ILE A 125 8.34 6.48 -0.32
N GLN A 126 8.94 5.54 0.40
CA GLN A 126 9.56 5.83 1.70
C GLN A 126 10.71 6.83 1.57
N TRP A 127 11.60 6.63 0.59
CA TRP A 127 12.72 7.54 0.39
C TRP A 127 12.29 8.89 -0.16
N GLY A 128 11.43 8.90 -1.20
CA GLY A 128 11.05 10.12 -1.91
C GLY A 128 9.99 10.99 -1.21
N LEU A 129 9.04 10.36 -0.48
CA LEU A 129 7.92 11.09 0.13
C LEU A 129 7.99 11.15 1.65
N LEU A 130 8.55 10.12 2.31
CA LEU A 130 8.54 9.99 3.76
C LEU A 130 9.91 10.28 4.39
N GLY A 131 10.92 10.61 3.58
CA GLY A 131 12.25 10.99 4.05
C GLY A 131 13.09 9.83 4.60
N GLY A 132 12.66 8.57 4.41
CA GLY A 132 13.38 7.39 4.84
C GLY A 132 12.51 6.24 5.36
N PRO A 133 13.12 5.20 5.94
CA PRO A 133 12.42 4.03 6.46
C PRO A 133 11.45 4.39 7.58
N GLN A 134 10.24 3.84 7.50
CA GLN A 134 9.19 4.07 8.52
C GLN A 134 9.22 3.03 9.65
N ASN A 135 10.02 1.98 9.54
CA ASN A 135 10.15 0.93 10.54
C ASN A 135 11.54 0.96 11.17
N GLU A 136 11.58 1.01 12.51
CA GLU A 136 12.84 1.11 13.27
C GLU A 136 13.77 -0.09 13.04
N THR A 137 13.23 -1.30 12.93
CA THR A 137 14.01 -2.52 12.65
C THR A 137 14.72 -2.42 11.30
N ILE A 138 14.01 -1.95 10.28
CA ILE A 138 14.57 -1.74 8.93
C ILE A 138 15.62 -0.64 8.98
N ASN A 139 15.37 0.46 9.69
CA ASN A 139 16.30 1.57 9.84
C ASN A 139 17.61 1.13 10.52
N THR A 140 17.51 0.36 11.59
CA THR A 140 18.69 -0.20 12.30
C THR A 140 19.52 -1.11 11.40
N LEU A 141 18.86 -1.95 10.59
CA LEU A 141 19.56 -2.81 9.63
C LEU A 141 20.26 -2.01 8.53
N ILE A 142 19.64 -0.95 8.04
CA ILE A 142 20.25 -0.08 7.01
C ILE A 142 21.47 0.63 7.57
N SER A 143 21.39 1.20 8.77
CA SER A 143 22.50 1.89 9.41
C SER A 143 23.67 0.96 9.72
N SER A 144 23.40 -0.31 10.04
CA SER A 144 24.47 -1.29 10.32
C SER A 144 25.18 -1.79 9.05
N VAL A 145 24.54 -1.78 7.88
CA VAL A 145 25.07 -2.34 6.62
C VAL A 145 25.47 -1.24 5.63
N GLY A 146 24.75 -0.11 5.62
CA GLY A 146 24.88 0.95 4.62
C GLY A 146 26.20 1.73 4.67
N GLY A 147 26.72 1.99 5.87
CA GLY A 147 27.91 2.82 6.06
C GLY A 147 27.67 4.32 5.80
N GLU A 148 28.73 5.11 5.68
CA GLU A 148 28.69 6.58 5.57
C GLU A 148 28.36 7.11 4.15
N ASN A 149 28.30 6.23 3.13
CA ASN A 149 28.07 6.63 1.74
C ASN A 149 26.59 6.64 1.40
N ASP A 150 26.00 7.78 1.04
CA ASP A 150 24.59 7.95 0.69
C ASP A 150 24.10 7.00 -0.41
N VAL A 151 24.89 6.81 -1.47
CA VAL A 151 24.53 5.92 -2.58
C VAL A 151 24.45 4.45 -2.12
N LYS A 152 25.44 4.01 -1.33
CA LYS A 152 25.42 2.64 -0.78
C LYS A 152 24.25 2.41 0.16
N THR A 153 23.91 3.41 0.96
CA THR A 153 22.76 3.39 1.87
C THR A 153 21.45 3.25 1.11
N ILE A 154 21.25 3.99 0.01
CA ILE A 154 20.05 3.87 -0.84
C ILE A 154 19.93 2.47 -1.44
N PHE A 155 21.01 1.92 -2.01
CA PHE A 155 20.98 0.55 -2.55
C PHE A 155 20.68 -0.50 -1.47
N THR A 156 21.31 -0.37 -0.31
CA THR A 156 21.08 -1.25 0.84
C THR A 156 19.61 -1.18 1.27
N PHE A 157 19.04 0.02 1.34
CA PHE A 157 17.64 0.24 1.65
C PHE A 157 16.69 -0.45 0.66
N ILE A 158 16.93 -0.30 -0.64
CA ILE A 158 16.11 -0.93 -1.69
C ILE A 158 16.15 -2.46 -1.54
N ILE A 159 17.34 -3.05 -1.38
CA ILE A 159 17.50 -4.50 -1.27
C ILE A 159 16.80 -5.02 -0.01
N ILE A 160 17.03 -4.40 1.14
CA ILE A 160 16.39 -4.76 2.41
C ILE A 160 14.87 -4.67 2.28
N ASN A 161 14.36 -3.59 1.69
CA ASN A 161 12.92 -3.40 1.49
C ASN A 161 12.31 -4.48 0.59
N ILE A 162 12.99 -4.85 -0.49
CA ILE A 162 12.56 -5.96 -1.37
C ILE A 162 12.52 -7.27 -0.57
N CYS A 163 13.56 -7.60 0.20
CA CYS A 163 13.60 -8.81 1.00
C CYS A 163 12.44 -8.88 2.00
N PHE A 164 12.22 -7.82 2.77
CA PHE A 164 11.11 -7.77 3.73
C PHE A 164 9.73 -7.86 3.03
N ASN A 165 9.58 -7.21 1.88
CA ASN A 165 8.33 -7.32 1.11
C ASN A 165 8.11 -8.71 0.52
N ILE A 166 9.15 -9.44 0.10
CA ILE A 166 9.03 -10.84 -0.33
C ILE A 166 8.55 -11.70 0.84
N PHE A 167 9.12 -11.53 2.03
CA PHE A 167 8.68 -12.21 3.25
C PHE A 167 7.23 -11.87 3.60
N ASP A 168 6.88 -10.59 3.59
CA ASP A 168 5.51 -10.13 3.87
C ASP A 168 4.49 -10.73 2.89
N LYS A 169 4.81 -10.70 1.58
CA LYS A 169 3.91 -11.26 0.57
C LYS A 169 3.87 -12.79 0.62
N GLY A 170 4.95 -13.44 1.03
CA GLY A 170 4.97 -14.88 1.28
C GLY A 170 4.03 -15.30 2.41
N ILE A 171 4.12 -14.63 3.56
CA ILE A 171 3.25 -14.86 4.70
C ILE A 171 1.80 -14.50 4.34
N SER A 172 1.57 -13.33 3.74
CA SER A 172 0.24 -12.88 3.31
C SER A 172 -0.42 -13.86 2.35
N PHE A 173 0.32 -14.38 1.39
CA PHE A 173 -0.16 -15.39 0.44
C PHE A 173 -0.47 -16.71 1.13
N GLY A 174 0.40 -17.18 2.03
CA GLY A 174 0.18 -18.41 2.81
C GLY A 174 -1.09 -18.33 3.65
N ILE A 175 -1.29 -17.24 4.38
CA ILE A 175 -2.51 -17.00 5.17
C ILE A 175 -3.73 -16.93 4.25
N THR A 176 -3.62 -16.25 3.11
CA THR A 176 -4.70 -16.16 2.11
C THR A 176 -5.12 -17.55 1.64
N LEU A 177 -4.18 -18.43 1.27
CA LEU A 177 -4.49 -19.79 0.85
C LEU A 177 -5.15 -20.59 1.96
N MET A 178 -4.71 -20.42 3.20
CA MET A 178 -5.33 -21.05 4.37
C MET A 178 -6.77 -20.56 4.53
N LEU A 179 -7.02 -19.26 4.51
CA LEU A 179 -8.37 -18.69 4.64
C LEU A 179 -9.31 -19.14 3.52
N LEU A 180 -8.82 -19.20 2.28
CA LEU A 180 -9.62 -19.64 1.13
C LEU A 180 -10.02 -21.12 1.23
N ARG A 181 -9.27 -21.97 1.94
CA ARG A 181 -9.64 -23.38 2.19
C ARG A 181 -10.83 -23.53 3.12
N PHE A 182 -11.08 -22.58 4.03
CA PHE A 182 -12.23 -22.58 4.92
C PHE A 182 -13.51 -22.12 4.22
N ILE A 183 -13.42 -21.50 3.05
CA ILE A 183 -14.60 -21.03 2.32
C ILE A 183 -15.23 -22.21 1.56
N PRO A 184 -16.53 -22.53 1.79
CA PRO A 184 -17.22 -23.58 1.05
C PRO A 184 -17.14 -23.36 -0.46
N GLY A 185 -16.84 -24.41 -1.23
CA GLY A 185 -16.68 -24.33 -2.68
C GLY A 185 -17.90 -23.75 -3.43
N LYS A 186 -19.10 -23.91 -2.87
CA LYS A 186 -20.33 -23.29 -3.40
C LYS A 186 -20.24 -21.76 -3.40
N ILE A 187 -19.77 -21.16 -2.28
CA ILE A 187 -19.61 -19.70 -2.14
C ILE A 187 -18.48 -19.22 -3.06
N LEU A 188 -17.37 -19.95 -3.07
CA LEU A 188 -16.22 -19.63 -3.92
C LEU A 188 -16.63 -19.59 -5.41
N ASN A 189 -17.43 -20.55 -5.86
CA ASN A 189 -17.93 -20.61 -7.24
C ASN A 189 -18.92 -19.45 -7.54
N ILE A 190 -19.74 -19.04 -6.59
CA ILE A 190 -20.63 -17.89 -6.73
C ILE A 190 -19.81 -16.61 -6.93
N ILE A 191 -18.78 -16.39 -6.12
CA ILE A 191 -17.92 -15.22 -6.21
C ILE A 191 -17.14 -15.23 -7.54
N LYS A 192 -16.60 -16.39 -7.95
CA LYS A 192 -15.84 -16.56 -9.21
C LYS A 192 -16.71 -16.36 -10.45
N ASN A 193 -17.92 -16.89 -10.47
CA ASN A 193 -18.78 -16.94 -11.65
C ASN A 193 -19.81 -15.81 -11.71
N GLY A 194 -19.93 -15.00 -10.69
CA GLY A 194 -20.86 -13.88 -10.66
C GLY A 194 -20.57 -12.81 -11.73
N GLY A 195 -21.55 -11.97 -12.03
CA GLY A 195 -21.73 -11.08 -13.18
C GLY A 195 -20.61 -10.12 -13.62
N TRP A 196 -19.45 -10.10 -12.97
CA TRP A 196 -18.24 -9.35 -13.41
C TRP A 196 -17.36 -10.16 -14.39
N ARG A 197 -17.57 -11.47 -14.51
CA ARG A 197 -17.10 -12.23 -15.66
C ARG A 197 -18.19 -12.19 -16.73
N GLN A 198 -17.89 -11.61 -17.85
CA GLN A 198 -18.76 -11.71 -19.01
C GLN A 198 -19.09 -13.18 -19.23
N ARG A 199 -20.38 -13.51 -19.28
CA ARG A 199 -20.86 -14.81 -19.73
C ARG A 199 -20.17 -15.13 -21.07
N PRO A 200 -19.64 -16.35 -21.27
CA PRO A 200 -19.17 -16.75 -22.59
C PRO A 200 -20.27 -16.43 -23.61
N LEU A 201 -19.93 -15.61 -24.59
CA LEU A 201 -20.84 -15.23 -25.64
C LEU A 201 -21.27 -16.48 -26.42
N SER A 202 -22.54 -16.57 -26.77
CA SER A 202 -23.00 -17.60 -27.68
C SER A 202 -22.36 -17.40 -29.05
N SER A 203 -22.28 -18.47 -29.86
CA SER A 203 -21.68 -18.41 -31.20
C SER A 203 -22.34 -17.37 -32.12
N SER A 204 -23.61 -17.04 -31.90
CA SER A 204 -24.34 -15.97 -32.62
C SER A 204 -23.91 -14.57 -32.13
N GLU A 205 -23.79 -14.38 -30.82
CA GLU A 205 -23.33 -13.11 -30.24
C GLU A 205 -21.86 -12.82 -30.60
N MET A 206 -21.04 -13.87 -30.77
CA MET A 206 -19.65 -13.74 -31.23
C MET A 206 -19.59 -13.30 -32.71
N LYS A 207 -20.51 -13.75 -33.56
CA LYS A 207 -20.58 -13.31 -34.96
C LYS A 207 -20.96 -11.84 -35.06
N ASP A 208 -21.95 -11.40 -34.30
CA ASP A 208 -22.38 -10.00 -34.28
C ASP A 208 -21.28 -9.07 -33.75
N LEU A 209 -20.54 -9.48 -32.74
CA LEU A 209 -19.39 -8.72 -32.23
C LEU A 209 -18.20 -8.69 -33.18
N ASN A 210 -17.96 -9.75 -33.95
CA ASN A 210 -16.91 -9.75 -34.97
C ASN A 210 -17.22 -8.79 -36.12
N ILE A 211 -18.49 -8.57 -36.43
CA ILE A 211 -18.93 -7.57 -37.42
C ILE A 211 -18.68 -6.15 -36.86
N LEU A 212 -19.04 -5.89 -35.59
CA LEU A 212 -18.83 -4.60 -34.91
C LEU A 212 -17.35 -4.37 -34.54
N GLY A 213 -16.59 -5.42 -34.30
CA GLY A 213 -15.18 -5.35 -33.89
C GLY A 213 -14.21 -4.96 -35.01
N LYS A 214 -14.64 -5.04 -36.29
CA LYS A 214 -13.84 -4.58 -37.43
C LYS A 214 -13.67 -3.05 -37.47
N GLU A 215 -14.53 -2.29 -36.80
CA GLU A 215 -14.44 -0.82 -36.77
C GLU A 215 -13.67 -0.24 -35.57
N SER A 216 -13.37 -1.02 -34.54
CA SER A 216 -12.66 -0.49 -33.38
C SER A 216 -11.21 -1.02 -33.33
N ARG A 217 -10.25 -0.11 -33.56
CA ARG A 217 -8.80 -0.40 -33.50
C ARG A 217 -8.31 -0.91 -32.14
N PHE A 218 -9.11 -0.77 -31.09
CA PHE A 218 -8.76 -1.22 -29.73
C PHE A 218 -9.83 -2.12 -29.15
N SER A 219 -9.45 -3.32 -28.71
CA SER A 219 -10.31 -4.23 -27.94
C SER A 219 -10.84 -3.50 -26.69
N LEU A 220 -12.12 -3.73 -26.35
CA LEU A 220 -12.77 -3.19 -25.13
C LEU A 220 -11.92 -3.45 -23.87
N GLN A 221 -11.27 -4.61 -23.82
CA GLN A 221 -10.36 -5.00 -22.73
C GLN A 221 -9.13 -4.07 -22.63
N LYS A 222 -8.54 -3.69 -23.77
CA LYS A 222 -7.41 -2.74 -23.79
C LYS A 222 -7.84 -1.34 -23.39
N ARG A 223 -9.05 -0.89 -23.79
CA ARG A 223 -9.60 0.39 -23.32
C ARG A 223 -9.85 0.42 -21.83
N MET A 224 -10.43 -0.65 -21.26
CA MET A 224 -10.64 -0.76 -19.82
C MET A 224 -9.32 -0.81 -19.05
N MET A 225 -8.32 -1.57 -19.52
CA MET A 225 -6.98 -1.58 -18.93
C MET A 225 -6.33 -0.20 -18.97
N PHE A 226 -6.43 0.50 -20.10
CA PHE A 226 -5.87 1.85 -20.23
C PHE A 226 -6.57 2.85 -19.31
N MET A 227 -7.91 2.82 -19.20
CA MET A 227 -8.65 3.66 -18.26
C MET A 227 -8.28 3.38 -16.81
N LEU A 228 -8.13 2.11 -16.42
CA LEU A 228 -7.69 1.73 -15.07
C LEU A 228 -6.27 2.20 -14.77
N LEU A 229 -5.38 2.10 -15.77
CA LEU A 229 -4.00 2.56 -15.64
C LEU A 229 -3.96 4.09 -15.49
N VAL A 230 -4.74 4.83 -16.27
CA VAL A 230 -4.84 6.29 -16.16
C VAL A 230 -5.39 6.71 -14.80
N VAL A 231 -6.47 6.06 -14.33
CA VAL A 231 -7.06 6.34 -13.01
C VAL A 231 -6.06 6.03 -11.89
N SER A 232 -5.35 4.90 -11.96
CA SER A 232 -4.32 4.52 -11.00
C SER A 232 -3.17 5.53 -10.99
N LEU A 233 -2.69 5.94 -12.16
CA LEU A 233 -1.63 6.94 -12.30
C LEU A 233 -2.06 8.32 -11.76
N THR A 234 -3.28 8.72 -12.04
CA THR A 234 -3.86 9.98 -11.53
C THR A 234 -3.94 9.96 -10.00
N LEU A 235 -4.37 8.83 -9.40
CA LEU A 235 -4.40 8.65 -7.95
C LEU A 235 -2.99 8.75 -7.35
N VAL A 236 -2.00 8.13 -7.97
CA VAL A 236 -0.58 8.21 -7.52
C VAL A 236 -0.08 9.66 -7.55
N ILE A 237 -0.37 10.40 -8.64
CA ILE A 237 0.05 11.79 -8.78
C ILE A 237 -0.64 12.66 -7.72
N ILE A 238 -1.95 12.53 -7.54
CA ILE A 238 -2.70 13.31 -6.55
C ILE A 238 -2.21 13.01 -5.14
N THR A 239 -2.04 11.72 -4.80
CA THR A 239 -1.55 11.30 -3.48
C THR A 239 -0.11 11.80 -3.25
N GLY A 240 0.74 11.74 -4.28
CA GLY A 240 2.10 12.27 -4.24
C GLY A 240 2.13 13.78 -4.00
N LEU A 241 1.34 14.56 -4.74
CA LEU A 241 1.27 16.02 -4.59
C LEU A 241 0.76 16.44 -3.21
N VAL A 242 -0.30 15.77 -2.73
CA VAL A 242 -0.83 16.01 -1.37
C VAL A 242 0.21 15.65 -0.33
N GLY A 243 0.92 14.53 -0.50
CA GLY A 243 1.96 14.08 0.41
C GLY A 243 3.14 15.04 0.49
N VAL A 244 3.64 15.52 -0.65
CA VAL A 244 4.72 16.52 -0.69
C VAL A 244 4.30 17.80 0.03
N ARG A 245 3.07 18.27 -0.18
CA ARG A 245 2.56 19.49 0.47
C ARG A 245 2.40 19.33 1.97
N LEU A 246 1.91 18.18 2.42
CA LEU A 246 1.78 17.88 3.86
C LEU A 246 3.16 17.76 4.53
N ASN A 247 4.10 17.03 3.92
CA ASN A 247 5.46 16.92 4.45
C ASN A 247 6.19 18.26 4.48
N PHE A 248 6.01 19.11 3.48
CA PHE A 248 6.58 20.46 3.46
C PHE A 248 6.02 21.31 4.60
N ASN A 249 4.72 21.29 4.83
CA ASN A 249 4.09 22.01 5.92
C ASN A 249 4.53 21.50 7.31
N ASN A 250 4.60 20.17 7.48
CA ASN A 250 5.07 19.56 8.74
C ASN A 250 6.54 19.90 9.01
N ALA A 251 7.39 19.87 7.96
CA ALA A 251 8.80 20.26 8.11
C ALA A 251 8.99 21.75 8.46
N ILE A 252 8.10 22.63 7.99
CA ILE A 252 8.10 24.04 8.37
C ILE A 252 7.68 24.20 9.82
N GLU A 253 6.62 23.53 10.26
CA GLU A 253 6.16 23.57 11.66
C GLU A 253 7.22 23.02 12.61
N GLU A 254 7.83 21.88 12.31
CA GLU A 254 8.92 21.30 13.10
C GLU A 254 10.14 22.25 13.21
N LYS A 255 10.54 22.88 12.10
CA LYS A 255 11.63 23.87 12.12
C LYS A 255 11.25 25.11 12.93
N LYS A 256 9.99 25.52 12.90
CA LYS A 256 9.47 26.65 13.68
C LYS A 256 9.47 26.34 15.18
N GLU A 257 9.02 25.15 15.58
CA GLU A 257 9.08 24.68 16.97
C GLU A 257 10.53 24.59 17.46
N ASN A 258 11.41 23.98 16.67
CA ASN A 258 12.82 23.87 17.01
C ASN A 258 13.48 25.25 17.14
N ALA A 259 13.14 26.22 16.29
CA ALA A 259 13.61 27.59 16.38
C ALA A 259 13.06 28.32 17.62
N GLN A 260 11.80 28.08 17.98
CA GLN A 260 11.21 28.62 19.20
C GLN A 260 11.87 28.05 20.46
N HIS A 261 12.08 26.73 20.52
CA HIS A 261 12.79 26.10 21.63
C HIS A 261 14.25 26.59 21.75
N ALA A 262 14.94 26.78 20.63
CA ALA A 262 16.29 27.33 20.63
C ALA A 262 16.31 28.78 21.11
N ALA A 263 15.33 29.58 20.71
CA ALA A 263 15.18 30.98 21.17
C ALA A 263 14.83 31.06 22.67
N GLU A 264 13.94 30.21 23.15
CA GLU A 264 13.61 30.13 24.60
C GLU A 264 14.81 29.66 25.43
N PHE A 265 15.58 28.69 24.90
CA PHE A 265 16.80 28.24 25.57
C PHE A 265 17.85 29.35 25.61
N ALA A 266 18.05 30.04 24.51
CA ALA A 266 18.96 31.19 24.43
C ALA A 266 18.51 32.32 25.40
N ALA A 267 17.22 32.61 25.46
CA ALA A 267 16.67 33.61 26.40
C ALA A 267 16.88 33.23 27.89
N LYS A 268 16.78 31.91 28.21
CA LYS A 268 17.06 31.42 29.57
C LYS A 268 18.56 31.45 29.92
N VAL A 269 19.44 31.24 28.92
CA VAL A 269 20.89 31.30 29.15
C VAL A 269 21.40 32.73 29.23
N VAL A 270 20.77 33.66 28.51
CA VAL A 270 21.04 35.12 28.61
C VAL A 270 20.11 35.74 29.65
N ASP A 271 20.20 35.27 30.90
CA ASP A 271 19.51 35.91 32.02
C ASP A 271 20.20 37.24 32.34
N PRO A 272 19.49 38.38 32.21
CA PRO A 272 20.08 39.70 32.42
C PRO A 272 20.56 39.91 33.84
N GLU A 273 19.99 39.22 34.83
CA GLU A 273 20.42 39.32 36.24
C GLU A 273 21.76 38.63 36.51
N LYS A 274 22.03 37.46 35.86
CA LYS A 274 23.32 36.78 35.97
C LYS A 274 24.45 37.59 35.34
N ASN A 275 24.20 38.24 34.23
CA ASN A 275 25.21 39.12 33.58
C ASN A 275 25.51 40.37 34.37
N ARG A 276 24.57 40.93 35.13
CA ARG A 276 24.83 42.09 36.03
C ARG A 276 25.81 41.72 37.16
N VAL A 277 25.73 40.51 37.69
CA VAL A 277 26.63 40.04 38.76
C VAL A 277 28.07 39.87 38.20
N PHE A 278 28.25 39.47 36.96
CA PHE A 278 29.57 39.33 36.34
C PHE A 278 30.22 40.67 36.04
N TYR A 279 29.48 41.67 35.64
CA TYR A 279 30.02 43.04 35.39
C TYR A 279 30.27 43.80 36.68
N GLN A 280 29.60 43.51 37.80
CA GLN A 280 29.88 44.14 39.09
C GLN A 280 31.06 43.49 39.82
N SER A 281 31.35 42.20 39.59
CA SER A 281 32.50 41.52 40.22
C SER A 281 33.81 41.75 39.51
N GLY A 282 33.80 42.16 38.24
CA GLY A 282 35.01 42.41 37.44
C GLY A 282 35.53 43.86 37.43
N GLY A 283 34.80 44.78 38.05
CA GLY A 283 35.14 46.22 38.05
C GLY A 283 35.83 46.78 39.30
N GLY A 284 36.35 45.93 40.18
CA GLY A 284 36.95 46.36 41.43
C GLY A 284 38.37 45.88 41.70
N SER A 285 39.32 46.29 40.86
CA SER A 285 40.74 46.36 41.28
C SER A 285 41.60 47.09 40.21
N SER A 286 41.54 48.38 40.24
CA SER A 286 42.66 49.20 39.75
C SER A 286 42.70 50.51 40.51
N GLY A 287 43.52 50.54 41.55
CA GLY A 287 43.76 51.80 42.31
C GLY A 287 44.59 51.51 43.54
N VAL A 288 45.88 51.45 43.36
CA VAL A 288 46.96 52.16 44.02
C VAL A 288 48.27 51.72 43.46
#